data_086e42e7f5358e722ce1bfd643c4330a
#
_entry.id   086e42e7f5358e722ce1bfd643c4330a
#
_cell.length_a   1.000
_cell.length_b   1.000
_cell.length_c   1.000
_cell.angle_alpha   90.00
_cell.angle_beta   90.00
_cell.angle_gamma   90.00
#
_symmetry.space_group_name_H-M   'P 1'
#
loop_
_entity.id
_entity.type
_entity.pdbx_description
1 polymer ?
#
loop_
_entity_poly.entity_id
_entity_poly.type
_entity_poly.pdbx_seq_one_letter_code
_entity_poly.pdbx_strand_id
1 'polypeptide(L)'
;GREAFDSALIELIDAFNPKLVVLAGFMRILSADFVRHYEGRLLNIHPSLLPKYKGMHTHQRALDAGDSEHGCSVHFVTEELDGGPLVVQAVVPVESGDSAQTLAQRVHTQEHRIYPLAVRWFAEGRLILGDQGALLDGQLLAASGHLIRT
;
A
#
# COMPACT_ATOMS: atom_id res chain seq x y z
N GLY A 1 -1.27 -8.27 24.68
CA GLY A 1 -1.90 -7.25 23.85
C GLY A 1 -1.18 -7.03 22.51
N ARG A 2 -1.59 -6.02 21.80
CA ARG A 2 -1.04 -5.72 20.46
C ARG A 2 0.46 -5.51 20.48
N GLU A 3 0.96 -4.75 21.46
CA GLU A 3 2.39 -4.44 21.55
C GLU A 3 3.23 -5.69 21.83
N ALA A 4 2.75 -6.56 22.71
CA ALA A 4 3.43 -7.81 22.99
C ALA A 4 3.44 -8.73 21.76
N PHE A 5 2.34 -8.79 21.03
CA PHE A 5 2.25 -9.55 19.79
C PHE A 5 3.22 -9.00 18.75
N ASP A 6 3.26 -7.69 18.58
CA ASP A 6 4.13 -7.04 17.60
C ASP A 6 5.60 -7.23 17.96
N SER A 7 5.96 -7.18 19.24
CA SER A 7 7.34 -7.45 19.68
C SER A 7 7.77 -8.87 19.35
N ALA A 8 6.89 -9.85 19.57
CA ALA A 8 7.16 -11.23 19.21
C ALA A 8 7.30 -11.41 17.69
N LEU A 9 6.47 -10.70 16.92
CA LEU A 9 6.52 -10.73 15.47
C LEU A 9 7.82 -10.13 14.93
N ILE A 10 8.29 -9.03 15.52
CA ILE A 10 9.57 -8.42 15.17
C ILE A 10 10.70 -9.44 15.37
N GLU A 11 10.73 -10.15 16.49
CA GLU A 11 11.77 -11.16 16.74
C GLU A 11 11.75 -12.25 15.66
N LEU A 12 10.56 -12.72 15.27
CA LEU A 12 10.43 -13.74 14.23
C LEU A 12 10.90 -13.22 12.88
N ILE A 13 10.51 -12.03 12.49
CA ILE A 13 10.88 -11.42 11.22
C ILE A 13 12.38 -11.16 11.17
N ASP A 14 12.95 -10.59 12.23
CA ASP A 14 14.36 -10.23 12.27
C ASP A 14 15.27 -11.45 12.23
N ALA A 15 14.78 -12.62 12.64
CA ALA A 15 15.54 -13.87 12.53
C ALA A 15 15.89 -14.19 11.08
N PHE A 16 15.09 -13.72 10.10
CA PHE A 16 15.37 -13.90 8.68
C PHE A 16 16.18 -12.76 8.07
N ASN A 17 16.47 -11.71 8.85
CA ASN A 17 17.24 -10.54 8.41
C ASN A 17 16.74 -9.94 7.09
N PRO A 18 15.43 -9.61 6.94
CA PRO A 18 14.91 -9.13 5.68
C PRO A 18 15.35 -7.70 5.40
N LYS A 19 15.52 -7.38 4.11
CA LYS A 19 15.77 -6.02 3.64
C LYS A 19 14.49 -5.23 3.44
N LEU A 20 13.39 -5.94 3.24
CA LEU A 20 12.06 -5.37 3.01
C LEU A 20 11.02 -6.25 3.67
N VAL A 21 10.05 -5.63 4.31
CA VAL A 21 8.86 -6.30 4.83
C VAL A 21 7.65 -5.77 4.05
N VAL A 22 6.83 -6.67 3.54
CA VAL A 22 5.63 -6.30 2.78
C VAL A 22 4.38 -6.81 3.49
N LEU A 23 3.35 -5.97 3.50
CA LEU A 23 2.06 -6.33 4.07
C LEU A 23 1.04 -6.45 2.95
N ALA A 24 0.20 -7.47 3.02
CA ALA A 24 -0.88 -7.68 2.07
C ALA A 24 -2.08 -8.25 2.81
N GLY A 25 -3.25 -7.63 2.63
CA GLY A 25 -4.46 -8.05 3.31
C GLY A 25 -4.38 -7.91 4.84
N PHE A 26 -3.55 -7.02 5.31
CA PHE A 26 -3.29 -6.87 6.74
C PHE A 26 -4.36 -5.99 7.35
N MET A 27 -5.17 -6.58 8.23
CA MET A 27 -6.40 -5.97 8.73
C MET A 27 -6.25 -5.36 10.14
N ARG A 28 -5.10 -5.53 10.79
CA ARG A 28 -4.91 -4.98 12.13
C ARG A 28 -4.00 -3.76 12.10
N ILE A 29 -4.20 -2.88 13.08
CA ILE A 29 -3.33 -1.72 13.25
C ILE A 29 -2.04 -2.18 13.91
N LEU A 30 -0.92 -1.85 13.29
CA LEU A 30 0.41 -2.14 13.83
C LEU A 30 0.76 -1.15 14.93
N SER A 31 1.56 -1.59 15.92
CA SER A 31 2.05 -0.68 16.94
C SER A 31 3.04 0.32 16.34
N ALA A 32 3.18 1.47 16.99
CA ALA A 32 4.15 2.48 16.58
C ALA A 32 5.59 1.92 16.60
N ASP A 33 5.90 1.07 17.59
CA ASP A 33 7.22 0.45 17.69
C ASP A 33 7.51 -0.46 16.51
N PHE A 34 6.53 -1.24 16.05
CA PHE A 34 6.68 -2.10 14.87
C PHE A 34 6.96 -1.25 13.64
N VAL A 35 6.17 -0.22 13.42
CA VAL A 35 6.31 0.65 12.26
C VAL A 35 7.66 1.37 12.27
N ARG A 36 8.08 1.90 13.40
CA ARG A 36 9.39 2.55 13.52
C ARG A 36 10.55 1.60 13.28
N HIS A 37 10.41 0.34 13.76
CA HIS A 37 11.46 -0.67 13.58
C HIS A 37 11.74 -0.97 12.11
N TYR A 38 10.72 -0.94 11.27
CA TYR A 38 10.85 -1.22 9.83
C TYR A 38 10.71 0.03 8.97
N GLU A 39 10.85 1.22 9.54
CA GLU A 39 10.72 2.46 8.78
C GLU A 39 11.66 2.49 7.57
N GLY A 40 11.12 2.88 6.43
CA GLY A 40 11.86 2.93 5.17
C GLY A 40 11.98 1.59 4.45
N ARG A 41 11.55 0.49 5.07
CA ARG A 41 11.58 -0.85 4.44
C ARG A 41 10.32 -1.66 4.75
N LEU A 42 9.20 -0.96 4.89
CA LEU A 42 7.89 -1.55 5.14
C LEU A 42 6.91 -0.99 4.12
N LEU A 43 6.38 -1.86 3.26
CA LEU A 43 5.39 -1.51 2.25
C LEU A 43 4.06 -2.19 2.54
N ASN A 44 2.98 -1.53 2.14
CA ASN A 44 1.64 -2.10 2.18
C ASN A 44 0.93 -1.81 0.87
N ILE A 45 -0.03 -2.67 0.52
CA ILE A 45 -0.95 -2.43 -0.57
C ILE A 45 -2.35 -2.21 -0.01
N HIS A 46 -3.03 -1.19 -0.49
CA HIS A 46 -4.37 -0.82 -0.04
C HIS A 46 -5.32 -0.74 -1.23
N PRO A 47 -6.53 -1.33 -1.12
CA PRO A 47 -7.44 -1.44 -2.27
C PRO A 47 -8.27 -0.18 -2.49
N SER A 48 -7.63 0.97 -2.61
CA SER A 48 -8.25 2.23 -3.02
C SER A 48 -7.20 3.16 -3.62
N LEU A 49 -7.66 4.22 -4.26
CA LEU A 49 -6.80 5.31 -4.72
C LEU A 49 -6.57 6.29 -3.57
N LEU A 50 -5.64 5.92 -2.67
CA LEU A 50 -5.34 6.75 -1.50
C LEU A 50 -5.00 8.18 -1.93
N PRO A 51 -5.41 9.20 -1.18
CA PRO A 51 -5.97 9.16 0.18
C PRO A 51 -7.47 8.85 0.27
N LYS A 52 -8.13 8.53 -0.84
CA LYS A 52 -9.53 8.12 -0.78
C LYS A 52 -9.68 6.79 -0.07
N TYR A 53 -10.70 6.67 0.75
CA TYR A 53 -11.15 5.42 1.36
C TYR A 53 -10.08 4.69 2.14
N LYS A 54 -9.51 5.37 3.12
CA LYS A 54 -8.67 4.71 4.12
C LYS A 54 -9.53 3.74 4.92
N GLY A 55 -8.92 2.64 5.38
CA GLY A 55 -9.64 1.64 6.15
C GLY A 55 -10.33 0.61 5.27
N MET A 56 -11.50 0.14 5.74
CA MET A 56 -12.19 -1.02 5.16
C MET A 56 -13.29 -0.64 4.16
N HIS A 57 -13.80 -1.65 3.46
CA HIS A 57 -14.96 -1.56 2.55
C HIS A 57 -14.77 -0.56 1.42
N THR A 58 -13.56 -0.49 0.88
CA THR A 58 -13.21 0.52 -0.11
C THR A 58 -14.02 0.41 -1.40
N HIS A 59 -14.27 -0.81 -1.87
CA HIS A 59 -14.99 -1.04 -3.13
C HIS A 59 -16.44 -0.57 -3.02
N GLN A 60 -17.11 -0.94 -1.94
CA GLN A 60 -18.49 -0.51 -1.72
C GLN A 60 -18.56 1.01 -1.53
N ARG A 61 -17.58 1.58 -0.82
CA ARG A 61 -17.53 3.03 -0.61
C ARG A 61 -17.34 3.79 -1.92
N ALA A 62 -16.52 3.27 -2.83
CA ALA A 62 -16.35 3.87 -4.16
C ALA A 62 -17.64 3.81 -4.98
N LEU A 63 -18.35 2.68 -4.93
CA LEU A 63 -19.63 2.52 -5.59
C LEU A 63 -20.68 3.47 -5.02
N ASP A 64 -20.78 3.56 -3.69
CA ASP A 64 -21.76 4.42 -3.02
C ASP A 64 -21.50 5.90 -3.32
N ALA A 65 -20.25 6.28 -3.53
CA ALA A 65 -19.88 7.64 -3.88
C ALA A 65 -20.11 7.97 -5.35
N GLY A 66 -20.43 6.97 -6.17
CA GLY A 66 -20.62 7.18 -7.61
C GLY A 66 -19.32 7.47 -8.37
N ASP A 67 -18.18 7.00 -7.86
CA ASP A 67 -16.90 7.23 -8.52
C ASP A 67 -16.85 6.54 -9.87
N SER A 68 -16.25 7.20 -10.86
CA SER A 68 -16.01 6.61 -12.19
C SER A 68 -14.71 5.82 -12.25
N GLU A 69 -13.82 6.06 -11.29
CA GLU A 69 -12.52 5.37 -11.20
C GLU A 69 -12.28 4.90 -9.77
N HIS A 70 -11.56 3.80 -9.66
CA HIS A 70 -11.16 3.19 -8.40
C HIS A 70 -9.80 2.55 -8.61
N GLY A 71 -9.26 1.88 -7.61
CA GLY A 71 -7.99 1.19 -7.82
C GLY A 71 -7.33 0.74 -6.54
N CYS A 72 -6.01 0.67 -6.59
CA CYS A 72 -5.19 0.24 -5.47
C CYS A 72 -3.90 1.06 -5.40
N SER A 73 -3.29 1.05 -4.21
CA SER A 73 -2.11 1.86 -3.92
C SER A 73 -1.08 1.04 -3.16
N VAL A 74 0.18 1.15 -3.56
CA VAL A 74 1.30 0.70 -2.76
C VAL A 74 1.90 1.93 -2.09
N HIS A 75 2.15 1.84 -0.79
CA HIS A 75 2.72 2.95 -0.04
C HIS A 75 3.72 2.45 1.00
N PHE A 76 4.64 3.32 1.39
CA PHE A 76 5.43 3.09 2.59
C PHE A 76 4.51 3.21 3.80
N VAL A 77 4.72 2.32 4.78
CA VAL A 77 3.94 2.34 6.01
C VAL A 77 4.59 3.28 7.00
N THR A 78 3.77 4.18 7.55
CA THR A 78 4.13 5.09 8.63
C THR A 78 3.17 4.87 9.80
N GLU A 79 3.34 5.62 10.87
CA GLU A 79 2.45 5.50 12.03
C GLU A 79 1.01 5.95 11.71
N GLU A 80 0.83 6.74 10.66
CA GLU A 80 -0.50 7.17 10.22
C GLU A 80 -1.17 6.06 9.38
N LEU A 81 -2.36 5.66 9.75
CA LEU A 81 -3.12 4.62 9.03
C LEU A 81 -3.30 5.02 7.56
N ASP A 82 -2.83 4.16 6.65
CA ASP A 82 -2.94 4.36 5.20
C ASP A 82 -2.47 5.75 4.74
N GLY A 83 -1.58 6.39 5.51
CA GLY A 83 -1.15 7.77 5.30
C GLY A 83 0.28 7.95 4.85
N GLY A 84 1.05 6.88 4.71
CA GLY A 84 2.44 6.98 4.28
C GLY A 84 2.60 7.35 2.80
N PRO A 85 3.81 7.74 2.39
CA PRO A 85 4.06 8.17 1.01
C PRO A 85 3.71 7.11 -0.02
N LEU A 86 3.00 7.53 -1.07
CA LEU A 86 2.55 6.65 -2.14
C LEU A 86 3.71 6.35 -3.10
N VAL A 87 3.77 5.10 -3.53
CA VAL A 87 4.79 4.60 -4.46
C VAL A 87 4.21 4.42 -5.86
N VAL A 88 3.13 3.67 -5.96
CA VAL A 88 2.48 3.40 -7.25
C VAL A 88 0.99 3.15 -7.01
N GLN A 89 0.18 3.65 -7.93
CA GLN A 89 -1.26 3.41 -7.96
C GLN A 89 -1.64 2.82 -9.30
N ALA A 90 -2.58 1.87 -9.28
CA ALA A 90 -3.24 1.40 -10.48
C ALA A 90 -4.69 1.88 -10.48
N VAL A 91 -5.09 2.51 -11.57
CA VAL A 91 -6.43 3.07 -11.76
C VAL A 91 -7.23 2.14 -12.65
N VAL A 92 -8.42 1.76 -12.20
CA VAL A 92 -9.37 0.93 -12.97
C VAL A 92 -10.67 1.68 -13.16
N PRO A 93 -11.40 1.45 -14.26
CA PRO A 93 -12.72 2.04 -14.41
C PRO A 93 -13.72 1.35 -13.49
N VAL A 94 -14.69 2.12 -13.02
CA VAL A 94 -15.90 1.58 -12.40
C VAL A 94 -16.92 1.46 -13.51
N GLU A 95 -17.42 0.25 -13.75
CA GLU A 95 -18.32 -0.02 -14.86
C GLU A 95 -19.76 -0.02 -14.39
N SER A 96 -20.67 0.34 -15.28
CA SER A 96 -22.10 0.27 -15.01
C SER A 96 -22.47 -1.16 -14.62
N GLY A 97 -23.22 -1.31 -13.54
CA GLY A 97 -23.64 -2.61 -13.03
C GLY A 97 -22.61 -3.30 -12.14
N ASP A 98 -21.47 -2.67 -11.85
CA ASP A 98 -20.50 -3.25 -10.90
C ASP A 98 -21.12 -3.46 -9.52
N SER A 99 -20.83 -4.62 -8.95
CA SER A 99 -20.97 -4.88 -7.52
C SER A 99 -19.62 -4.64 -6.84
N ALA A 100 -19.62 -4.60 -5.51
CA ALA A 100 -18.38 -4.55 -4.75
C ALA A 100 -17.46 -5.72 -5.13
N GLN A 101 -18.04 -6.91 -5.36
CA GLN A 101 -17.29 -8.10 -5.72
C GLN A 101 -16.63 -8.00 -7.09
N THR A 102 -17.37 -7.54 -8.11
CA THR A 102 -16.79 -7.43 -9.47
C THR A 102 -15.73 -6.35 -9.53
N LEU A 103 -15.95 -5.24 -8.84
CA LEU A 103 -14.97 -4.17 -8.73
C LEU A 103 -13.72 -4.64 -7.98
N ALA A 104 -13.90 -5.37 -6.89
CA ALA A 104 -12.79 -5.93 -6.11
C ALA A 104 -11.93 -6.86 -6.96
N GLN A 105 -12.52 -7.70 -7.80
CA GLN A 105 -11.78 -8.59 -8.68
C GLN A 105 -10.94 -7.83 -9.69
N ARG A 106 -11.49 -6.75 -10.25
CA ARG A 106 -10.74 -5.91 -11.20
C ARG A 106 -9.57 -5.21 -10.52
N VAL A 107 -9.78 -4.70 -9.32
CA VAL A 107 -8.71 -4.08 -8.51
C VAL A 107 -7.65 -5.12 -8.14
N HIS A 108 -8.07 -6.30 -7.69
CA HIS A 108 -7.17 -7.36 -7.26
C HIS A 108 -6.19 -7.78 -8.36
N THR A 109 -6.66 -7.85 -9.61
CA THR A 109 -5.80 -8.13 -10.77
C THR A 109 -4.66 -7.09 -10.85
N GLN A 110 -4.96 -5.83 -10.60
CA GLN A 110 -3.95 -4.77 -10.64
C GLN A 110 -3.03 -4.79 -9.41
N GLU A 111 -3.51 -5.23 -8.26
CA GLU A 111 -2.66 -5.40 -7.08
C GLU A 111 -1.53 -6.39 -7.37
N HIS A 112 -1.82 -7.49 -8.05
CA HIS A 112 -0.82 -8.48 -8.46
C HIS A 112 0.19 -7.94 -9.48
N ARG A 113 -0.13 -6.83 -10.13
CA ARG A 113 0.75 -6.18 -11.08
C ARG A 113 1.65 -5.14 -10.40
N ILE A 114 1.09 -4.28 -9.57
CA ILE A 114 1.83 -3.15 -9.02
C ILE A 114 2.65 -3.51 -7.77
N TYR A 115 2.24 -4.51 -6.99
CA TYR A 115 2.99 -4.87 -5.80
C TYR A 115 4.35 -5.48 -6.15
N PRO A 116 4.44 -6.47 -7.04
CA PRO A 116 5.75 -6.97 -7.49
C PRO A 116 6.62 -5.88 -8.12
N LEU A 117 6.02 -4.92 -8.82
CA LEU A 117 6.75 -3.80 -9.41
C LEU A 117 7.43 -2.96 -8.33
N ALA A 118 6.69 -2.58 -7.29
CA ALA A 118 7.23 -1.79 -6.18
C ALA A 118 8.34 -2.56 -5.43
N VAL A 119 8.14 -3.84 -5.20
CA VAL A 119 9.13 -4.72 -4.55
C VAL A 119 10.41 -4.77 -5.38
N ARG A 120 10.28 -4.90 -6.70
CA ARG A 120 11.44 -4.91 -7.62
C ARG A 120 12.19 -3.59 -7.53
N TRP A 121 11.50 -2.47 -7.59
CA TRP A 121 12.15 -1.15 -7.48
C TRP A 121 12.93 -1.01 -6.18
N PHE A 122 12.36 -1.50 -5.09
CA PHE A 122 13.04 -1.48 -3.80
C PHE A 122 14.28 -2.37 -3.81
N ALA A 123 14.14 -3.60 -4.32
CA ALA A 123 15.24 -4.58 -4.37
C ALA A 123 16.40 -4.09 -5.25
N GLU A 124 16.08 -3.32 -6.31
CA GLU A 124 17.08 -2.74 -7.20
C GLU A 124 17.73 -1.47 -6.64
N GLY A 125 17.32 -1.03 -5.45
CA GLY A 125 17.82 0.20 -4.85
C GLY A 125 17.27 1.48 -5.47
N ARG A 126 16.25 1.38 -6.30
CA ARG A 126 15.65 2.52 -7.01
C ARG A 126 14.60 3.24 -6.20
N LEU A 127 13.92 2.52 -5.30
CA LEU A 127 12.87 3.06 -4.45
C LEU A 127 13.38 3.26 -3.04
N ILE A 128 13.30 4.48 -2.55
CA ILE A 128 13.81 4.87 -1.23
C ILE A 128 12.79 5.79 -0.57
N LEU A 129 12.60 5.62 0.74
CA LEU A 129 11.83 6.57 1.54
C LEU A 129 12.75 7.72 1.93
N GLY A 130 12.47 8.91 1.39
CA GLY A 130 13.17 10.14 1.72
C GLY A 130 12.41 10.98 2.75
N ASP A 131 13.00 12.09 3.15
CA ASP A 131 12.41 12.98 4.16
C ASP A 131 11.10 13.63 3.70
N GLN A 132 10.94 13.83 2.40
CA GLN A 132 9.77 14.52 1.85
C GLN A 132 8.81 13.59 1.12
N GLY A 133 9.10 12.31 1.06
CA GLY A 133 8.27 11.33 0.39
C GLY A 133 9.08 10.24 -0.28
N ALA A 134 8.44 9.44 -1.11
CA ALA A 134 9.08 8.35 -1.82
C ALA A 134 9.91 8.88 -3.00
N LEU A 135 11.12 8.37 -3.13
CA LEU A 135 12.01 8.67 -4.24
C LEU A 135 12.10 7.46 -5.15
N LEU A 136 12.01 7.69 -6.45
CA LEU A 136 12.27 6.68 -7.46
C LEU A 136 13.37 7.19 -8.37
N ASP A 137 14.45 6.40 -8.48
CA ASP A 137 15.63 6.78 -9.28
C ASP A 137 16.17 8.16 -8.87
N GLY A 138 16.11 8.46 -7.56
CA GLY A 138 16.62 9.70 -7.00
C GLY A 138 15.69 10.90 -7.12
N GLN A 139 14.50 10.74 -7.69
CA GLN A 139 13.55 11.83 -7.89
C GLN A 139 12.30 11.62 -7.03
N LEU A 140 11.83 12.69 -6.40
CA LEU A 140 10.63 12.68 -5.58
C LEU A 140 9.42 12.34 -6.47
N LEU A 141 8.69 11.30 -6.07
CA LEU A 141 7.44 10.94 -6.75
C LEU A 141 6.36 11.99 -6.49
N ALA A 142 5.42 12.11 -7.41
CA ALA A 142 4.21 12.91 -7.20
C ALA A 142 3.45 12.38 -5.97
N ALA A 143 2.56 13.19 -5.41
CA ALA A 143 1.79 12.85 -4.23
C ALA A 143 1.00 11.53 -4.39
N SER A 144 0.55 11.24 -5.61
CA SER A 144 -0.16 10.00 -5.94
C SER A 144 0.78 8.82 -6.24
N GLY A 145 2.10 9.03 -6.24
CA GLY A 145 3.06 8.06 -6.71
C GLY A 145 3.03 7.92 -8.22
N HIS A 146 3.63 6.84 -8.73
CA HIS A 146 3.58 6.53 -10.16
C HIS A 146 2.20 5.99 -10.52
N LEU A 147 1.53 6.58 -11.52
CA LEU A 147 0.18 6.15 -11.92
C LEU A 147 0.24 5.18 -13.10
N ILE A 148 -0.51 4.10 -12.98
CA ILE A 148 -0.73 3.13 -14.06
C ILE A 148 -2.23 3.09 -14.32
N ARG A 149 -2.65 3.39 -15.55
CA ARG A 149 -4.06 3.32 -15.94
C ARG A 149 -4.30 2.09 -16.81
N THR A 150 -5.44 1.47 -16.59
CA THR A 150 -5.86 0.30 -17.36
C THR A 150 -6.98 0.66 -18.33
#